data_43d35ca945a92ed8eec918920e4c8b45
#
_entry.id   43d35ca945a92ed8eec918920e4c8b45
#
_cell.length_a   1.000
_cell.length_b   1.000
_cell.length_c   1.000
_cell.angle_alpha   90.00
_cell.angle_beta   90.00
_cell.angle_gamma   90.00
#
_symmetry.space_group_name_H-M   'P 1'
#
loop_
_entity.id
_entity.type
_entity.pdbx_description
1 polymer ?
#
loop_
_entity_poly.entity_id
_entity_poly.type
_entity_poly.pdbx_seq_one_letter_code
_entity_poly.pdbx_strand_id
1 'polypeptide(L)'
;MNDTEDIAMTVKEALELYFQKSKEFWMRVEKTYPRTAYIKDYDVDNGFYVSGIADKDEYVQWRPVLITEKTDFDSIEKQSGYKIHESIKELLSVYFYADLECLVTGRNMRINGNYPCPGSVSENIKNRIIRGFNNSLNAEQKTDIFFEIGCTDSDGIFVNNITGEVIVSAVYEPVTFKLSDSVEDFICLLAGI
;
A
#
# COMPACT_ATOMS: atom_id res chain seq x y z
N MET A 1 23.74 -28.98 13.04
CA MET A 1 22.62 -28.50 12.24
C MET A 1 22.39 -27.10 12.72
N ASN A 2 22.80 -26.11 11.96
CA ASN A 2 22.49 -24.71 12.27
C ASN A 2 21.12 -24.44 11.61
N ASP A 3 20.08 -24.46 12.42
CA ASP A 3 18.80 -23.90 12.04
C ASP A 3 19.02 -22.37 11.96
N THR A 4 19.40 -21.87 10.80
CA THR A 4 19.17 -20.49 10.45
C THR A 4 17.66 -20.39 10.28
N GLU A 5 16.95 -19.92 11.33
CA GLU A 5 15.62 -19.41 11.17
C GLU A 5 15.70 -18.33 10.08
N ASP A 6 15.14 -18.61 8.91
CA ASP A 6 14.88 -17.59 7.90
C ASP A 6 13.89 -16.60 8.55
N ILE A 7 14.44 -15.50 9.07
CA ILE A 7 13.62 -14.43 9.63
C ILE A 7 12.83 -13.85 8.44
N ALA A 8 11.54 -14.13 8.40
CA ALA A 8 10.66 -13.60 7.37
C ALA A 8 10.71 -12.07 7.41
N MET A 9 10.82 -11.46 6.23
CA MET A 9 10.81 -10.00 6.05
C MET A 9 9.46 -9.43 6.54
N THR A 10 9.47 -8.30 7.20
CA THR A 10 8.26 -7.56 7.58
C THR A 10 7.77 -6.65 6.45
N VAL A 11 6.50 -6.22 6.49
CA VAL A 11 5.96 -5.21 5.54
C VAL A 11 6.78 -3.93 5.59
N LYS A 12 7.22 -3.52 6.79
CA LYS A 12 8.09 -2.36 6.95
C LYS A 12 9.38 -2.48 6.17
N GLU A 13 10.10 -3.59 6.31
CA GLU A 13 11.37 -3.84 5.63
C GLU A 13 11.19 -3.92 4.11
N ALA A 14 10.12 -4.55 3.65
CA ALA A 14 9.77 -4.60 2.22
C ALA A 14 9.48 -3.20 1.65
N LEU A 15 8.73 -2.35 2.39
CA LEU A 15 8.49 -0.96 2.02
C LEU A 15 9.79 -0.14 1.97
N GLU A 16 10.68 -0.27 2.96
CA GLU A 16 11.97 0.41 2.99
C GLU A 16 12.82 0.05 1.78
N LEU A 17 12.83 -1.23 1.42
CA LEU A 17 13.53 -1.73 0.25
C LEU A 17 12.94 -1.18 -1.06
N TYR A 18 11.61 -1.18 -1.21
CA TYR A 18 10.95 -0.55 -2.34
C TYR A 18 11.30 0.95 -2.45
N PHE A 19 11.22 1.69 -1.35
CA PHE A 19 11.54 3.13 -1.35
C PHE A 19 12.98 3.39 -1.76
N GLN A 20 13.93 2.57 -1.28
CA GLN A 20 15.33 2.67 -1.68
C GLN A 20 15.49 2.45 -3.18
N LYS A 21 14.93 1.37 -3.72
CA LYS A 21 15.01 1.03 -5.15
C LYS A 21 14.35 2.08 -6.04
N SER A 22 13.16 2.54 -5.66
CA SER A 22 12.45 3.60 -6.35
C SER A 22 13.27 4.89 -6.38
N LYS A 23 13.81 5.32 -5.24
CA LYS A 23 14.69 6.50 -5.16
C LYS A 23 15.94 6.35 -6.04
N GLU A 24 16.62 5.20 -6.00
CA GLU A 24 17.80 4.94 -6.82
C GLU A 24 17.47 5.03 -8.32
N PHE A 25 16.33 4.46 -8.73
CA PHE A 25 15.84 4.54 -10.10
C PHE A 25 15.62 5.99 -10.55
N TRP A 26 14.82 6.77 -9.79
CA TRP A 26 14.51 8.15 -10.12
C TRP A 26 15.74 9.06 -10.12
N MET A 27 16.64 8.89 -9.15
CA MET A 27 17.91 9.62 -9.11
C MET A 27 18.82 9.29 -10.28
N ARG A 28 18.80 8.06 -10.78
CA ARG A 28 19.59 7.65 -11.94
C ARG A 28 19.01 8.21 -13.25
N VAL A 29 17.69 8.13 -13.44
CA VAL A 29 17.02 8.44 -14.71
C VAL A 29 16.70 9.92 -14.81
N GLU A 30 16.05 10.50 -13.79
CA GLU A 30 15.49 11.86 -13.81
C GLU A 30 16.28 12.87 -12.96
N LYS A 31 17.27 12.41 -12.19
CA LYS A 31 18.03 13.23 -11.22
C LYS A 31 17.15 13.89 -10.16
N THR A 32 16.05 13.25 -9.77
CA THR A 32 15.04 13.76 -8.86
C THR A 32 14.54 12.68 -7.90
N TYR A 33 13.74 13.07 -6.92
CA TYR A 33 12.96 12.12 -6.11
C TYR A 33 11.78 11.54 -6.92
N PRO A 34 11.19 10.43 -6.47
CA PRO A 34 9.92 9.94 -7.04
C PRO A 34 8.87 11.04 -7.07
N ARG A 35 8.00 11.01 -8.07
CA ARG A 35 6.96 12.03 -8.29
C ARG A 35 5.57 11.42 -8.13
N THR A 36 4.64 12.21 -7.63
CA THR A 36 3.21 11.87 -7.54
C THR A 36 2.38 13.07 -7.91
N ALA A 37 1.09 12.88 -8.23
CA ALA A 37 0.17 13.98 -8.42
C ALA A 37 0.08 14.83 -7.15
N TYR A 38 0.09 16.16 -7.30
CA TYR A 38 -0.09 17.06 -6.17
C TYR A 38 -1.56 17.10 -5.76
N ILE A 39 -1.82 16.80 -4.50
CA ILE A 39 -3.15 16.90 -3.90
C ILE A 39 -3.04 17.83 -2.71
N LYS A 40 -3.69 18.99 -2.80
CA LYS A 40 -3.59 20.06 -1.78
C LYS A 40 -3.97 19.58 -0.38
N ASP A 41 -4.97 18.72 -0.26
CA ASP A 41 -5.42 18.19 1.03
C ASP A 41 -4.40 17.26 1.69
N TYR A 42 -3.39 16.79 0.95
CA TYR A 42 -2.28 15.97 1.46
C TYR A 42 -1.01 16.79 1.72
N ASP A 43 -1.05 18.10 1.44
CA ASP A 43 0.04 19.02 1.74
C ASP A 43 -0.01 19.45 3.21
N VAL A 44 0.31 18.49 4.08
CA VAL A 44 0.48 18.71 5.50
C VAL A 44 1.97 18.90 5.82
N ASP A 45 2.29 19.72 6.80
CA ASP A 45 3.67 20.04 7.19
C ASP A 45 4.33 18.87 7.94
N ASN A 46 4.50 17.74 7.25
CA ASN A 46 5.16 16.55 7.76
C ASN A 46 6.37 16.11 6.93
N GLY A 47 6.67 16.83 5.85
CA GLY A 47 7.78 16.55 4.95
C GLY A 47 7.51 15.44 3.92
N PHE A 48 6.26 15.05 3.70
CA PHE A 48 5.88 14.09 2.66
C PHE A 48 6.18 14.64 1.27
N TYR A 49 5.74 15.86 0.96
CA TYR A 49 6.16 16.56 -0.25
C TYR A 49 7.52 17.22 -0.04
N VAL A 50 8.48 16.94 -0.92
CA VAL A 50 9.87 17.41 -0.80
C VAL A 50 9.96 18.90 -1.07
N SER A 51 9.22 19.42 -2.08
CA SER A 51 9.28 20.82 -2.50
C SER A 51 8.04 21.64 -2.15
N GLY A 52 6.90 21.01 -1.91
CA GLY A 52 5.60 21.68 -1.71
C GLY A 52 5.10 22.47 -2.93
N ILE A 53 5.82 22.43 -4.06
CA ILE A 53 5.49 23.14 -5.29
C ILE A 53 5.33 22.12 -6.42
N ALA A 54 4.12 22.05 -6.97
CA ALA A 54 3.83 21.23 -8.14
C ALA A 54 4.50 21.82 -9.38
N ASP A 55 4.92 20.94 -10.30
CA ASP A 55 5.39 21.36 -11.62
C ASP A 55 4.21 21.75 -12.55
N LYS A 56 4.52 22.05 -13.81
CA LYS A 56 3.52 22.45 -14.82
C LYS A 56 2.48 21.36 -15.14
N ASP A 57 2.79 20.10 -14.84
CA ASP A 57 1.96 18.93 -15.07
C ASP A 57 1.25 18.47 -13.78
N GLU A 58 1.26 19.32 -12.73
CA GLU A 58 0.67 19.10 -11.43
C GLU A 58 1.30 17.93 -10.64
N TYR A 59 2.57 17.61 -10.90
CA TYR A 59 3.33 16.62 -10.15
C TYR A 59 4.26 17.27 -9.13
N VAL A 60 4.46 16.59 -8.01
CA VAL A 60 5.33 16.99 -6.91
C VAL A 60 6.26 15.85 -6.52
N GLN A 61 7.47 16.18 -6.11
CA GLN A 61 8.40 15.19 -5.54
C GLN A 61 7.95 14.81 -4.13
N TRP A 62 8.02 13.50 -3.82
CA TRP A 62 7.63 12.98 -2.52
C TRP A 62 8.71 12.07 -1.93
N ARG A 63 8.58 11.80 -0.65
CA ARG A 63 9.37 10.81 0.08
C ARG A 63 8.51 10.11 1.14
N PRO A 64 8.84 8.86 1.51
CA PRO A 64 8.14 8.19 2.61
C PRO A 64 8.37 8.94 3.93
N VAL A 65 7.33 9.00 4.76
CA VAL A 65 7.38 9.60 6.09
C VAL A 65 6.89 8.59 7.11
N LEU A 66 7.72 8.30 8.10
CA LEU A 66 7.36 7.37 9.19
C LEU A 66 6.18 7.93 10.00
N ILE A 67 5.16 7.11 10.19
CA ILE A 67 4.04 7.44 11.06
C ILE A 67 4.47 7.19 12.51
N THR A 68 4.48 8.24 13.30
CA THR A 68 4.88 8.18 14.73
C THR A 68 3.69 8.07 15.67
N GLU A 69 2.49 8.40 15.20
CA GLU A 69 1.24 8.25 15.96
C GLU A 69 0.87 6.77 16.04
N LYS A 70 0.68 6.27 17.27
CA LYS A 70 0.28 4.88 17.48
C LYS A 70 -1.20 4.68 17.14
N THR A 71 -1.48 3.76 16.24
CA THR A 71 -2.84 3.38 15.85
C THR A 71 -3.41 2.34 16.83
N ASP A 72 -4.60 2.60 17.36
CA ASP A 72 -5.36 1.64 18.19
C ASP A 72 -6.22 0.74 17.30
N PHE A 73 -5.61 -0.32 16.78
CA PHE A 73 -6.31 -1.29 15.91
C PHE A 73 -7.41 -2.06 16.65
N ASP A 74 -7.28 -2.31 17.95
CA ASP A 74 -8.33 -3.02 18.72
C ASP A 74 -9.62 -2.20 18.74
N SER A 75 -9.50 -0.88 18.91
CA SER A 75 -10.64 0.05 18.82
C SER A 75 -11.23 0.09 17.40
N ILE A 76 -10.36 0.12 16.38
CA ILE A 76 -10.79 0.14 14.97
C ILE A 76 -11.52 -1.17 14.62
N GLU A 77 -10.99 -2.33 14.97
CA GLU A 77 -11.63 -3.63 14.76
C GLU A 77 -13.00 -3.72 15.44
N LYS A 78 -13.09 -3.25 16.68
CA LYS A 78 -14.36 -3.20 17.42
C LYS A 78 -15.40 -2.31 16.77
N GLN A 79 -14.99 -1.15 16.22
CA GLN A 79 -15.89 -0.18 15.61
C GLN A 79 -16.30 -0.60 14.18
N SER A 80 -15.39 -1.17 13.41
CA SER A 80 -15.63 -1.58 12.02
C SER A 80 -16.32 -2.95 11.92
N GLY A 81 -16.15 -3.80 12.93
CA GLY A 81 -16.61 -5.18 12.92
C GLY A 81 -15.66 -6.15 12.19
N TYR A 82 -14.57 -5.66 11.62
CA TYR A 82 -13.58 -6.49 10.91
C TYR A 82 -12.42 -6.85 11.83
N LYS A 83 -11.98 -8.11 11.80
CA LYS A 83 -10.64 -8.48 12.22
C LYS A 83 -9.68 -8.20 11.09
N ILE A 84 -8.49 -7.70 11.39
CA ILE A 84 -7.56 -7.19 10.38
C ILE A 84 -6.27 -8.00 10.46
N HIS A 85 -5.83 -8.54 9.32
CA HIS A 85 -4.55 -9.25 9.22
C HIS A 85 -3.38 -8.32 9.55
N GLU A 86 -2.34 -8.85 10.21
CA GLU A 86 -1.22 -8.03 10.69
C GLU A 86 -0.49 -7.29 9.56
N SER A 87 -0.31 -7.92 8.39
CA SER A 87 0.31 -7.26 7.23
C SER A 87 -0.49 -6.06 6.72
N ILE A 88 -1.84 -6.09 6.82
CA ILE A 88 -2.68 -4.93 6.47
C ILE A 88 -2.50 -3.82 7.51
N LYS A 89 -2.45 -4.17 8.81
CA LYS A 89 -2.20 -3.19 9.88
C LYS A 89 -0.87 -2.49 9.66
N GLU A 90 0.18 -3.26 9.38
CA GLU A 90 1.52 -2.73 9.14
C GLU A 90 1.57 -1.88 7.88
N LEU A 91 0.98 -2.34 6.75
CA LEU A 91 0.90 -1.58 5.49
C LEU A 91 0.26 -0.19 5.67
N LEU A 92 -0.73 -0.06 6.55
CA LEU A 92 -1.47 1.17 6.78
C LEU A 92 -0.87 2.09 7.84
N SER A 93 -0.02 1.57 8.75
CA SER A 93 0.38 2.31 9.95
C SER A 93 1.87 2.63 10.06
N VAL A 94 2.71 2.13 9.15
CA VAL A 94 4.17 2.33 9.27
C VAL A 94 4.62 3.61 8.56
N TYR A 95 4.18 3.83 7.32
CA TYR A 95 4.60 5.00 6.53
C TYR A 95 3.42 5.70 5.86
N PHE A 96 3.54 7.01 5.69
CA PHE A 96 2.89 7.71 4.60
C PHE A 96 3.72 7.53 3.34
N TYR A 97 3.08 7.14 2.24
CA TYR A 97 3.71 6.93 0.94
C TYR A 97 2.70 7.18 -0.19
N ALA A 98 3.21 7.60 -1.35
CA ALA A 98 2.41 7.67 -2.58
C ALA A 98 2.23 6.29 -3.19
N ASP A 99 1.46 6.18 -4.26
CA ASP A 99 1.22 4.92 -4.94
C ASP A 99 2.54 4.21 -5.27
N LEU A 100 2.60 2.91 -4.95
CA LEU A 100 3.74 2.06 -5.27
C LEU A 100 3.45 1.37 -6.60
N GLU A 101 4.15 1.76 -7.65
CA GLU A 101 3.87 1.31 -9.00
C GLU A 101 5.04 0.53 -9.59
N CYS A 102 4.74 -0.51 -10.35
CA CYS A 102 5.70 -1.26 -11.13
C CYS A 102 5.05 -1.91 -12.35
N LEU A 103 5.84 -2.09 -13.41
CA LEU A 103 5.46 -2.89 -14.58
C LEU A 103 5.91 -4.34 -14.36
N VAL A 104 4.99 -5.22 -14.01
CA VAL A 104 5.24 -6.64 -13.80
C VAL A 104 4.68 -7.43 -14.98
N THR A 105 5.53 -8.16 -15.70
CA THR A 105 5.14 -8.96 -16.88
C THR A 105 4.29 -8.21 -17.91
N GLY A 106 4.56 -6.90 -18.10
CA GLY A 106 3.87 -6.05 -19.07
C GLY A 106 2.52 -5.49 -18.57
N ARG A 107 2.18 -5.68 -17.30
CA ARG A 107 1.00 -5.07 -16.65
C ARG A 107 1.42 -4.05 -15.60
N ASN A 108 0.78 -2.90 -15.58
CA ASN A 108 0.96 -1.98 -14.47
C ASN A 108 0.30 -2.57 -13.23
N MET A 109 1.05 -2.65 -12.15
CA MET A 109 0.54 -3.03 -10.83
C MET A 109 0.80 -1.89 -9.86
N ARG A 110 -0.18 -1.63 -9.00
CA ARG A 110 -0.12 -0.51 -8.07
C ARG A 110 -0.70 -0.90 -6.71
N ILE A 111 0.04 -0.60 -5.65
CA ILE A 111 -0.53 -0.48 -4.30
C ILE A 111 -0.94 0.97 -4.10
N ASN A 112 -2.17 1.20 -3.66
CA ASN A 112 -2.70 2.53 -3.39
C ASN A 112 -1.92 3.20 -2.25
N GLY A 113 -1.51 4.43 -2.47
CA GLY A 113 -0.73 5.21 -1.52
C GLY A 113 -1.41 5.39 -0.15
N ASN A 114 -0.61 5.50 0.88
CA ASN A 114 -1.04 5.88 2.23
C ASN A 114 -0.70 7.35 2.44
N TYR A 115 -1.53 8.23 1.89
CA TYR A 115 -1.27 9.66 1.89
C TYR A 115 -1.53 10.28 3.27
N PRO A 116 -0.73 11.29 3.68
CA PRO A 116 -1.05 12.07 4.86
C PRO A 116 -2.31 12.90 4.61
N CYS A 117 -3.34 12.67 5.41
CA CYS A 117 -4.59 13.42 5.32
C CYS A 117 -4.74 14.32 6.55
N PRO A 118 -5.45 15.45 6.46
CA PRO A 118 -5.81 16.25 7.62
C PRO A 118 -6.58 15.43 8.65
N GLY A 119 -6.36 15.70 9.93
CA GLY A 119 -7.05 15.04 11.04
C GLY A 119 -6.25 13.92 11.67
N SER A 120 -6.93 13.06 12.43
CA SER A 120 -6.30 11.95 13.15
C SER A 120 -5.86 10.83 12.20
N VAL A 121 -4.64 10.34 12.37
CA VAL A 121 -4.12 9.18 11.65
C VAL A 121 -5.01 7.95 11.86
N SER A 122 -5.44 7.70 13.08
CA SER A 122 -6.31 6.56 13.42
C SER A 122 -7.66 6.62 12.70
N GLU A 123 -8.29 7.81 12.58
CA GLU A 123 -9.55 7.95 11.85
C GLU A 123 -9.36 7.76 10.34
N ASN A 124 -8.26 8.25 9.77
CA ASN A 124 -7.92 8.05 8.37
C ASN A 124 -7.68 6.56 8.06
N ILE A 125 -6.95 5.85 8.93
CA ILE A 125 -6.73 4.39 8.80
C ILE A 125 -8.06 3.64 8.91
N LYS A 126 -8.91 3.97 9.88
CA LYS A 126 -10.25 3.37 10.01
C LYS A 126 -11.09 3.53 8.75
N ASN A 127 -11.11 4.74 8.17
CA ASN A 127 -11.85 5.01 6.93
C ASN A 127 -11.29 4.21 5.74
N ARG A 128 -9.99 4.01 5.68
CA ARG A 128 -9.35 3.14 4.68
C ARG A 128 -9.72 1.67 4.87
N ILE A 129 -9.74 1.19 6.11
CA ILE A 129 -10.16 -0.18 6.44
C ILE A 129 -11.60 -0.43 5.98
N ILE A 130 -12.52 0.46 6.33
CA ILE A 130 -13.92 0.34 5.90
C ILE A 130 -14.03 0.32 4.36
N ARG A 131 -13.32 1.20 3.66
CA ARG A 131 -13.32 1.23 2.19
C ARG A 131 -12.70 -0.01 1.58
N GLY A 132 -11.56 -0.48 2.15
CA GLY A 132 -10.86 -1.64 1.64
C GLY A 132 -11.66 -2.94 1.75
N PHE A 133 -12.53 -3.08 2.76
CA PHE A 133 -13.43 -4.22 2.89
C PHE A 133 -14.76 -4.05 2.10
N ASN A 134 -15.20 -2.83 1.82
CA ASN A 134 -16.40 -2.55 1.03
C ASN A 134 -16.13 -2.60 -0.49
N ASN A 135 -15.35 -3.57 -0.95
CA ASN A 135 -14.99 -3.75 -2.35
C ASN A 135 -15.98 -4.66 -3.10
N SER A 136 -15.91 -4.64 -4.44
CA SER A 136 -16.81 -5.43 -5.30
C SER A 136 -16.62 -6.94 -5.13
N LEU A 137 -15.38 -7.40 -4.91
CA LEU A 137 -15.07 -8.82 -4.75
C LEU A 137 -15.78 -9.42 -3.54
N ASN A 138 -15.81 -8.72 -2.40
CA ASN A 138 -16.56 -9.16 -1.23
C ASN A 138 -18.06 -9.24 -1.51
N ALA A 139 -18.63 -8.27 -2.23
CA ALA A 139 -20.03 -8.26 -2.57
C ALA A 139 -20.41 -9.40 -3.53
N GLU A 140 -19.60 -9.68 -4.53
CA GLU A 140 -19.81 -10.75 -5.51
C GLU A 140 -19.66 -12.13 -4.88
N GLN A 141 -18.66 -12.33 -4.03
CA GLN A 141 -18.40 -13.60 -3.35
C GLN A 141 -19.21 -13.77 -2.04
N LYS A 142 -19.96 -12.73 -1.64
CA LYS A 142 -20.73 -12.71 -0.38
C LYS A 142 -19.85 -13.03 0.85
N THR A 143 -18.70 -12.36 0.91
CA THR A 143 -17.71 -12.50 1.98
C THR A 143 -17.21 -11.12 2.43
N ASP A 144 -16.40 -11.04 3.48
CA ASP A 144 -15.74 -9.86 3.99
C ASP A 144 -14.23 -10.08 4.19
N ILE A 145 -13.69 -11.11 3.54
CA ILE A 145 -12.31 -11.56 3.74
C ILE A 145 -11.28 -10.90 2.80
N PHE A 146 -11.72 -10.11 1.82
CA PHE A 146 -10.80 -9.50 0.85
C PHE A 146 -10.62 -8.01 1.13
N PHE A 147 -9.41 -7.61 1.45
CA PHE A 147 -9.04 -6.22 1.66
C PHE A 147 -8.37 -5.67 0.41
N GLU A 148 -8.97 -4.65 -0.21
CA GLU A 148 -8.40 -4.02 -1.40
C GLU A 148 -7.20 -3.14 -1.04
N ILE A 149 -6.06 -3.45 -1.66
CA ILE A 149 -4.82 -2.70 -1.48
C ILE A 149 -4.39 -1.92 -2.71
N GLY A 150 -4.94 -2.23 -3.88
CA GLY A 150 -4.50 -1.61 -5.12
C GLY A 150 -5.24 -2.11 -6.35
N CYS A 151 -4.65 -1.87 -7.51
CA CYS A 151 -5.21 -2.29 -8.79
C CYS A 151 -4.11 -2.53 -9.83
N THR A 152 -4.51 -3.23 -10.91
CA THR A 152 -3.84 -3.21 -12.21
C THR A 152 -4.54 -2.20 -13.12
N ASP A 153 -4.26 -2.23 -14.43
CA ASP A 153 -4.97 -1.40 -15.42
C ASP A 153 -6.48 -1.70 -15.47
N SER A 154 -6.92 -2.91 -15.11
CA SER A 154 -8.31 -3.38 -15.22
C SER A 154 -8.86 -4.10 -13.99
N ASP A 155 -8.00 -4.54 -13.09
CA ASP A 155 -8.35 -5.50 -12.05
C ASP A 155 -7.98 -4.98 -10.67
N GLY A 156 -8.72 -5.39 -9.64
CA GLY A 156 -8.39 -5.09 -8.25
C GLY A 156 -7.31 -6.02 -7.69
N ILE A 157 -6.47 -5.49 -6.81
CA ILE A 157 -5.47 -6.25 -6.03
C ILE A 157 -5.93 -6.27 -4.58
N PHE A 158 -6.02 -7.48 -4.02
CA PHE A 158 -6.59 -7.71 -2.70
C PHE A 158 -5.65 -8.55 -1.82
N VAL A 159 -5.70 -8.31 -0.53
CA VAL A 159 -5.14 -9.20 0.48
C VAL A 159 -6.26 -10.09 1.02
N ASN A 160 -6.04 -11.40 1.06
CA ASN A 160 -6.88 -12.28 1.82
C ASN A 160 -6.62 -12.03 3.31
N ASN A 161 -7.61 -11.50 4.00
CA ASN A 161 -7.52 -11.08 5.40
C ASN A 161 -7.35 -12.23 6.40
N ILE A 162 -7.49 -13.49 5.94
CA ILE A 162 -7.29 -14.69 6.78
C ILE A 162 -5.88 -15.23 6.59
N THR A 163 -5.39 -15.30 5.34
CA THR A 163 -4.11 -15.95 5.01
C THR A 163 -2.96 -14.98 4.78
N GLY A 164 -3.24 -13.70 4.50
CA GLY A 164 -2.24 -12.71 4.10
C GLY A 164 -1.83 -12.78 2.62
N GLU A 165 -2.31 -13.78 1.87
CA GLU A 165 -2.01 -13.92 0.43
C GLU A 165 -2.51 -12.73 -0.37
N VAL A 166 -1.73 -12.32 -1.37
CA VAL A 166 -2.13 -11.27 -2.32
C VAL A 166 -2.66 -11.90 -3.59
N ILE A 167 -3.84 -11.47 -3.98
CA ILE A 167 -4.54 -11.94 -5.19
C ILE A 167 -4.90 -10.77 -6.10
N VAL A 168 -5.05 -11.05 -7.38
CA VAL A 168 -5.73 -10.17 -8.35
C VAL A 168 -7.05 -10.80 -8.76
N SER A 169 -8.09 -9.98 -8.85
CA SER A 169 -9.40 -10.41 -9.33
C SER A 169 -9.83 -9.56 -10.51
N ALA A 170 -10.15 -10.22 -11.62
CA ALA A 170 -10.66 -9.57 -12.81
C ALA A 170 -12.08 -9.03 -12.55
N VAL A 171 -12.31 -7.77 -12.94
CA VAL A 171 -13.58 -7.06 -12.71
C VAL A 171 -14.77 -7.73 -13.41
N TYR A 172 -14.51 -8.52 -14.46
CA TYR A 172 -15.58 -9.13 -15.30
C TYR A 172 -15.56 -10.66 -15.30
N GLU A 173 -14.61 -11.28 -14.60
CA GLU A 173 -14.53 -12.74 -14.49
C GLU A 173 -14.29 -13.13 -13.03
N PRO A 174 -15.03 -14.09 -12.47
CA PRO A 174 -14.85 -14.52 -11.08
C PRO A 174 -13.56 -15.36 -10.89
N VAL A 175 -12.49 -15.01 -11.60
CA VAL A 175 -11.22 -15.71 -11.56
C VAL A 175 -10.25 -14.89 -10.75
N THR A 176 -9.84 -15.43 -9.61
CA THR A 176 -8.79 -14.87 -8.79
C THR A 176 -7.47 -15.56 -9.10
N PHE A 177 -6.40 -14.79 -9.26
CA PHE A 177 -5.05 -15.30 -9.41
C PHE A 177 -4.21 -14.87 -8.21
N LYS A 178 -3.48 -15.81 -7.64
CA LYS A 178 -2.51 -15.51 -6.61
C LYS A 178 -1.31 -14.78 -7.22
N LEU A 179 -0.95 -13.64 -6.64
CA LEU A 179 0.23 -12.86 -7.01
C LEU A 179 1.43 -13.20 -6.13
N SER A 180 1.20 -13.38 -4.81
CA SER A 180 2.23 -13.69 -3.84
C SER A 180 1.67 -14.41 -2.62
N ASP A 181 2.56 -15.00 -1.82
CA ASP A 181 2.21 -15.67 -0.57
C ASP A 181 1.95 -14.68 0.58
N SER A 182 2.49 -13.46 0.47
CA SER A 182 2.36 -12.42 1.48
C SER A 182 2.36 -11.01 0.87
N VAL A 183 2.02 -10.00 1.67
CA VAL A 183 2.10 -8.59 1.28
C VAL A 183 3.56 -8.19 1.09
N GLU A 184 4.45 -8.69 1.92
CA GLU A 184 5.89 -8.44 1.87
C GLU A 184 6.48 -8.92 0.54
N ASP A 185 6.17 -10.15 0.15
CA ASP A 185 6.61 -10.73 -1.13
C ASP A 185 6.07 -9.94 -2.32
N PHE A 186 4.81 -9.46 -2.22
CA PHE A 186 4.24 -8.63 -3.27
C PHE A 186 4.95 -7.28 -3.40
N ILE A 187 5.30 -6.63 -2.29
CA ILE A 187 6.07 -5.39 -2.31
C ILE A 187 7.47 -5.63 -2.89
N CYS A 188 8.13 -6.75 -2.55
CA CYS A 188 9.40 -7.15 -3.14
C CYS A 188 9.29 -7.37 -4.65
N LEU A 189 8.22 -8.02 -5.11
CA LEU A 189 7.94 -8.17 -6.54
C LEU A 189 7.83 -6.80 -7.24
N LEU A 190 7.14 -5.82 -6.63
CA LEU A 190 7.05 -4.45 -7.14
C LEU A 190 8.42 -3.75 -7.14
N ALA A 191 9.30 -4.07 -6.20
CA ALA A 191 10.66 -3.55 -6.13
C ALA A 191 11.63 -4.20 -7.16
N GLY A 192 11.18 -5.23 -7.86
CA GLY A 192 11.98 -5.97 -8.85
C GLY A 192 13.00 -6.92 -8.22
N ILE A 193 12.64 -7.58 -7.12
CA ILE A 193 13.47 -8.49 -6.33
C ILE A 193 12.82 -9.87 -6.27
#